data_414145a5cf56e035afd10d39b48ab8f5
#
_entry.id   414145a5cf56e035afd10d39b48ab8f5
#
_cell.length_a   1.000
_cell.length_b   1.000
_cell.length_c   1.000
_cell.angle_alpha   90.00
_cell.angle_beta   90.00
_cell.angle_gamma   90.00
#
_symmetry.space_group_name_H-M   'P 1'
#
loop_
_entity.id
_entity.type
_entity.pdbx_description
1 polymer ?
#
loop_
_entity_poly.entity_id
_entity_poly.type
_entity_poly.pdbx_seq_one_letter_code
_entity_poly.pdbx_strand_id
1 'polypeptide(L)'
;MVTVGDLPNHAHAGAIPAEKPDDDELDDVVERAIETSTEQGVPVPDSDVVKKLDDCATDILRQLCGPTKHITFYPTSMGTHDRRTINVPSASGSSRPLRHLTRYLCVMRISTSLHASNTFMTKKELYESNTKVFPNRRAANKVVDDLCKKFEILPGQLRIVGIFP
;
A
#
# COMPACT_ATOMS: atom_id res chain seq x y z
N MET A 1 -8.57 70.55 -31.45
CA MET A 1 -8.54 70.32 -30.02
C MET A 1 -9.57 69.29 -29.71
N VAL A 2 -9.17 68.05 -29.53
CA VAL A 2 -10.05 66.96 -29.13
C VAL A 2 -9.48 66.37 -27.87
N THR A 3 -10.22 66.46 -26.80
CA THR A 3 -9.91 65.93 -25.48
C THR A 3 -10.17 64.41 -25.47
N VAL A 4 -9.15 63.65 -25.14
CA VAL A 4 -9.24 62.20 -24.97
C VAL A 4 -9.81 61.93 -23.58
N GLY A 5 -10.93 61.22 -23.54
CA GLY A 5 -11.62 60.81 -22.33
C GLY A 5 -10.90 59.65 -21.62
N ASP A 6 -10.79 59.80 -20.31
CA ASP A 6 -10.34 58.79 -19.37
C ASP A 6 -11.29 57.60 -19.35
N LEU A 7 -10.76 56.39 -19.54
CA LEU A 7 -11.43 55.12 -19.29
C LEU A 7 -11.12 54.65 -17.87
N PRO A 8 -12.08 54.30 -17.07
CA PRO A 8 -11.84 53.72 -15.74
C PRO A 8 -11.36 52.27 -15.85
N ASN A 9 -10.28 52.04 -15.16
CA ASN A 9 -9.68 50.74 -15.00
C ASN A 9 -10.52 49.89 -14.03
N HIS A 10 -11.30 48.97 -14.54
CA HIS A 10 -12.05 48.01 -13.76
C HIS A 10 -11.41 46.61 -13.86
N ALA A 11 -11.22 46.06 -12.71
CA ALA A 11 -11.33 44.66 -12.36
C ALA A 11 -10.07 44.07 -11.72
N HIS A 12 -9.99 44.21 -10.42
CA HIS A 12 -9.46 43.17 -9.60
C HIS A 12 -10.43 41.97 -9.62
N ALA A 13 -10.22 41.05 -10.51
CA ALA A 13 -10.77 39.71 -10.36
C ALA A 13 -9.94 38.99 -9.26
N GLY A 14 -10.52 38.91 -8.07
CA GLY A 14 -10.00 38.06 -7.01
C GLY A 14 -9.98 36.62 -7.51
N ALA A 15 -8.79 36.09 -7.73
CA ALA A 15 -8.60 34.67 -7.92
C ALA A 15 -8.97 33.98 -6.62
N ILE A 16 -10.07 33.24 -6.63
CA ILE A 16 -10.42 32.30 -5.58
C ILE A 16 -9.30 31.24 -5.64
N PRO A 17 -8.54 31.04 -4.55
CA PRO A 17 -7.59 29.93 -4.52
C PRO A 17 -8.42 28.64 -4.68
N ALA A 18 -8.15 27.88 -5.74
CA ALA A 18 -8.67 26.54 -5.87
C ALA A 18 -8.11 25.74 -4.68
N GLU A 19 -8.94 25.50 -3.70
CA GLU A 19 -8.67 24.52 -2.64
C GLU A 19 -8.39 23.20 -3.34
N LYS A 20 -7.17 22.72 -3.22
CA LYS A 20 -6.84 21.35 -3.62
C LYS A 20 -7.70 20.44 -2.74
N PRO A 21 -8.48 19.53 -3.35
CA PRO A 21 -9.19 18.53 -2.56
C PRO A 21 -8.14 17.77 -1.73
N ASP A 22 -8.39 17.64 -0.44
CA ASP A 22 -7.54 16.91 0.47
C ASP A 22 -7.36 15.50 -0.08
N ASP A 23 -6.11 15.04 -0.16
CA ASP A 23 -5.76 13.72 -0.70
C ASP A 23 -6.49 12.56 0.03
N ASP A 24 -7.00 12.81 1.24
CA ASP A 24 -7.77 11.87 2.05
C ASP A 24 -9.18 11.58 1.50
N GLU A 25 -9.87 12.55 0.87
CA GLU A 25 -11.22 12.34 0.32
C GLU A 25 -11.21 11.48 -0.95
N LEU A 26 -10.15 11.58 -1.76
CA LEU A 26 -9.96 10.74 -2.95
C LEU A 26 -9.64 9.28 -2.59
N ASP A 27 -8.97 9.06 -1.47
CA ASP A 27 -8.61 7.72 -1.01
C ASP A 27 -9.87 6.91 -0.60
N ASP A 28 -10.87 7.54 0.03
CA ASP A 28 -12.11 6.87 0.44
C ASP A 28 -12.98 6.44 -0.75
N VAL A 29 -12.99 7.21 -1.84
CA VAL A 29 -13.76 6.87 -3.06
C VAL A 29 -13.10 5.72 -3.83
N VAL A 30 -11.76 5.70 -3.89
CA VAL A 30 -11.00 4.63 -4.55
C VAL A 30 -11.06 3.33 -3.74
N GLU A 31 -11.05 3.43 -2.40
CA GLU A 31 -11.16 2.26 -1.52
C GLU A 31 -12.53 1.55 -1.69
N ARG A 32 -13.63 2.30 -1.80
CA ARG A 32 -14.97 1.73 -2.10
C ARG A 32 -15.03 1.02 -3.45
N ALA A 33 -14.37 1.54 -4.47
CA ALA A 33 -14.36 0.93 -5.80
C ALA A 33 -13.54 -0.37 -5.85
N ILE A 34 -12.51 -0.49 -5.01
CA ILE A 34 -11.65 -1.68 -4.92
C ILE A 34 -12.34 -2.79 -4.10
N GLU A 35 -13.06 -2.44 -3.02
CA GLU A 35 -13.75 -3.40 -2.17
C GLU A 35 -14.86 -4.17 -2.90
N THR A 36 -15.57 -3.54 -3.85
CA THR A 36 -16.61 -4.20 -4.64
C THR A 36 -16.08 -5.16 -5.71
N SER A 37 -14.80 -5.11 -6.05
CA SER A 37 -14.22 -5.94 -7.13
C SER A 37 -13.53 -7.21 -6.64
N THR A 38 -13.40 -7.45 -5.32
CA THR A 38 -12.50 -8.50 -4.79
C THR A 38 -13.25 -9.73 -4.21
N GLU A 39 -14.58 -9.82 -4.33
CA GLU A 39 -15.38 -10.86 -3.66
C GLU A 39 -15.39 -12.26 -4.33
N GLN A 40 -14.52 -12.55 -5.31
CA GLN A 40 -14.56 -13.84 -6.03
C GLN A 40 -13.36 -14.76 -5.79
N GLY A 41 -12.74 -14.73 -4.62
CA GLY A 41 -11.71 -15.69 -4.23
C GLY A 41 -12.28 -16.87 -3.43
N VAL A 42 -11.86 -18.10 -3.75
CA VAL A 42 -12.12 -19.27 -2.92
C VAL A 42 -11.45 -19.08 -1.56
N PRO A 43 -12.15 -19.24 -0.42
CA PRO A 43 -11.52 -19.09 0.89
C PRO A 43 -10.43 -20.14 1.10
N VAL A 44 -9.20 -19.68 1.24
CA VAL A 44 -8.06 -20.55 1.61
C VAL A 44 -8.10 -20.78 3.12
N PRO A 45 -7.85 -21.99 3.64
CA PRO A 45 -7.78 -22.25 5.07
C PRO A 45 -6.75 -21.32 5.78
N ASP A 46 -7.07 -20.86 6.97
CA ASP A 46 -6.21 -19.95 7.75
C ASP A 46 -4.78 -20.49 7.95
N SER A 47 -4.65 -21.81 8.16
CA SER A 47 -3.35 -22.50 8.26
C SER A 47 -2.48 -22.31 7.02
N ASP A 48 -3.07 -22.32 5.85
CA ASP A 48 -2.36 -22.18 4.58
C ASP A 48 -1.90 -20.73 4.35
N VAL A 49 -2.65 -19.76 4.84
CA VAL A 49 -2.26 -18.35 4.79
C VAL A 49 -1.02 -18.12 5.65
N VAL A 50 -1.01 -18.57 6.90
CA VAL A 50 0.14 -18.47 7.79
C VAL A 50 1.36 -19.15 7.18
N LYS A 51 1.19 -20.34 6.63
CA LYS A 51 2.27 -21.06 5.95
C LYS A 51 2.84 -20.26 4.76
N LYS A 52 1.99 -19.71 3.90
CA LYS A 52 2.44 -18.86 2.78
C LYS A 52 3.24 -17.64 3.25
N LEU A 53 2.82 -17.01 4.36
CA LEU A 53 3.54 -15.88 4.97
C LEU A 53 4.91 -16.30 5.50
N ASP A 54 4.98 -17.42 6.23
CA ASP A 54 6.20 -17.95 6.82
C ASP A 54 7.19 -18.43 5.75
N ASP A 55 6.71 -19.13 4.74
CA ASP A 55 7.53 -19.58 3.60
C ASP A 55 8.15 -18.37 2.88
N CYS A 56 7.36 -17.31 2.66
CA CYS A 56 7.84 -16.10 2.03
C CYS A 56 8.87 -15.35 2.90
N ALA A 57 8.64 -15.25 4.21
CA ALA A 57 9.60 -14.65 5.14
C ALA A 57 10.90 -15.45 5.21
N THR A 58 10.80 -16.78 5.26
CA THR A 58 11.93 -17.71 5.26
C THR A 58 12.76 -17.56 3.99
N ASP A 59 12.12 -17.41 2.84
CA ASP A 59 12.78 -17.19 1.56
C ASP A 59 13.60 -15.90 1.54
N ILE A 60 13.03 -14.81 2.06
CA ILE A 60 13.72 -13.53 2.21
C ILE A 60 14.93 -13.67 3.15
N LEU A 61 14.76 -14.34 4.29
CA LEU A 61 15.84 -14.59 5.24
C LEU A 61 16.95 -15.46 4.62
N ARG A 62 16.60 -16.50 3.87
CA ARG A 62 17.56 -17.36 3.15
C ARG A 62 18.38 -16.56 2.14
N GLN A 63 17.74 -15.64 1.39
CA GLN A 63 18.45 -14.75 0.47
C GLN A 63 19.37 -13.78 1.22
N LEU A 64 18.93 -13.23 2.36
CA LEU A 64 19.74 -12.32 3.18
C LEU A 64 20.98 -13.01 3.78
N CYS A 65 20.83 -14.27 4.21
CA CYS A 65 21.92 -15.08 4.75
C CYS A 65 22.81 -15.72 3.68
N GLY A 66 22.41 -15.63 2.41
CA GLY A 66 23.16 -16.16 1.28
C GLY A 66 24.49 -15.43 1.03
N PRO A 67 25.39 -16.03 0.25
CA PRO A 67 26.73 -15.48 0.00
C PRO A 67 26.68 -14.11 -0.70
N THR A 68 25.70 -13.88 -1.55
CA THR A 68 25.55 -12.62 -2.30
C THR A 68 24.92 -11.51 -1.48
N LYS A 69 24.26 -11.85 -0.35
CA LYS A 69 23.45 -10.91 0.49
C LYS A 69 22.51 -10.03 -0.35
N HIS A 70 21.97 -10.62 -1.40
CA HIS A 70 21.10 -9.96 -2.36
C HIS A 70 19.68 -10.51 -2.20
N ILE A 71 18.71 -9.62 -2.02
CA ILE A 71 17.30 -9.97 -1.87
C ILE A 71 16.56 -9.55 -3.14
N THR A 72 15.87 -10.51 -3.75
CA THR A 72 14.92 -10.27 -4.83
C THR A 72 13.53 -10.63 -4.33
N PHE A 73 12.66 -9.66 -4.22
CA PHE A 73 11.30 -9.84 -3.76
C PHE A 73 10.29 -9.41 -4.83
N TYR A 74 9.32 -10.26 -5.09
CA TYR A 74 8.22 -10.02 -6.01
C TYR A 74 6.94 -9.77 -5.21
N PRO A 75 6.45 -8.52 -5.14
CA PRO A 75 5.27 -8.18 -4.33
C PRO A 75 3.96 -8.74 -4.87
N THR A 76 3.89 -9.05 -6.15
CA THR A 76 2.69 -9.62 -6.82
C THR A 76 3.00 -10.98 -7.44
N SER A 77 1.98 -11.79 -7.68
CA SER A 77 2.13 -13.09 -8.35
C SER A 77 2.69 -12.96 -9.76
N MET A 78 3.42 -13.99 -10.23
CA MET A 78 4.13 -14.03 -11.51
C MET A 78 3.18 -14.10 -12.73
N GLY A 79 2.11 -13.39 -12.79
CA GLY A 79 1.17 -13.40 -13.93
C GLY A 79 0.65 -12.02 -14.31
N THR A 80 0.86 -11.04 -13.46
CA THR A 80 0.39 -9.69 -13.70
C THR A 80 1.41 -8.86 -14.46
N HIS A 81 0.96 -8.00 -15.38
CA HIS A 81 1.81 -7.08 -16.14
C HIS A 81 2.66 -6.12 -15.26
N ASP A 82 2.37 -6.02 -13.97
CA ASP A 82 3.09 -5.15 -13.01
C ASP A 82 4.17 -5.97 -12.26
N ARG A 83 5.21 -6.40 -12.97
CA ARG A 83 6.37 -7.09 -12.41
C ARG A 83 7.29 -6.11 -11.67
N ARG A 84 6.84 -5.56 -10.56
CA ARG A 84 7.71 -4.73 -9.72
C ARG A 84 8.59 -5.64 -8.87
N THR A 85 9.84 -5.76 -9.26
CA THR A 85 10.85 -6.45 -8.48
C THR A 85 11.49 -5.50 -7.48
N ILE A 86 11.59 -5.93 -6.24
CA ILE A 86 12.34 -5.20 -5.19
C ILE A 86 13.69 -5.89 -5.02
N ASN A 87 14.75 -5.24 -5.45
CA ASN A 87 16.13 -5.72 -5.30
C ASN A 87 16.85 -4.95 -4.19
N VAL A 88 17.46 -5.67 -3.24
CA VAL A 88 18.25 -5.11 -2.14
C VAL A 88 19.58 -5.86 -2.06
N PRO A 89 20.74 -5.17 -2.09
CA PRO A 89 20.89 -3.73 -2.28
C PRO A 89 20.48 -3.28 -3.68
N SER A 90 20.07 -2.01 -3.78
CA SER A 90 19.77 -1.41 -5.09
C SER A 90 21.06 -1.15 -5.85
N ALA A 91 21.08 -1.40 -7.16
CA ALA A 91 22.21 -1.07 -8.03
C ALA A 91 22.56 0.45 -8.01
N SER A 92 21.57 1.30 -7.69
CA SER A 92 21.75 2.75 -7.56
C SER A 92 22.17 3.22 -6.16
N GLY A 93 22.40 2.31 -5.20
CA GLY A 93 22.66 2.66 -3.80
C GLY A 93 21.46 3.26 -3.04
N SER A 94 20.30 3.32 -3.65
CA SER A 94 19.08 3.89 -3.06
C SER A 94 18.54 3.03 -1.93
N SER A 95 18.14 3.64 -0.81
CA SER A 95 17.44 2.97 0.30
C SER A 95 15.96 2.71 0.02
N ARG A 96 15.41 3.19 -1.11
CA ARG A 96 14.00 3.04 -1.45
C ARG A 96 13.54 1.58 -1.52
N PRO A 97 14.25 0.64 -2.20
CA PRO A 97 13.86 -0.76 -2.23
C PRO A 97 13.81 -1.40 -0.84
N LEU A 98 14.78 -1.08 0.04
CA LEU A 98 14.78 -1.57 1.42
C LEU A 98 13.54 -1.09 2.20
N ARG A 99 13.17 0.20 2.07
CA ARG A 99 11.95 0.72 2.71
C ARG A 99 10.69 0.04 2.19
N HIS A 100 10.64 -0.27 0.89
CA HIS A 100 9.52 -1.03 0.34
C HIS A 100 9.46 -2.44 0.93
N LEU A 101 10.55 -3.17 0.92
CA LEU A 101 10.63 -4.51 1.52
C LEU A 101 10.23 -4.50 3.00
N THR A 102 10.69 -3.50 3.77
CA THR A 102 10.32 -3.34 5.19
C THR A 102 8.80 -3.23 5.38
N ARG A 103 8.09 -2.55 4.50
CA ARG A 103 6.61 -2.45 4.56
C ARG A 103 5.94 -3.80 4.39
N TYR A 104 6.37 -4.61 3.41
CA TYR A 104 5.83 -5.96 3.21
C TYR A 104 6.11 -6.86 4.41
N LEU A 105 7.33 -6.87 4.93
CA LEU A 105 7.69 -7.63 6.12
C LEU A 105 6.89 -7.19 7.36
N CYS A 106 6.63 -5.89 7.49
CA CYS A 106 5.80 -5.35 8.57
C CYS A 106 4.37 -5.91 8.52
N VAL A 107 3.72 -5.86 7.35
CA VAL A 107 2.35 -6.39 7.18
C VAL A 107 2.32 -7.90 7.40
N MET A 108 3.27 -8.65 6.84
CA MET A 108 3.37 -10.10 7.03
C MET A 108 3.49 -10.46 8.51
N ARG A 109 4.37 -9.80 9.26
CA ARG A 109 4.52 -9.99 10.71
C ARG A 109 3.24 -9.69 11.48
N ILE A 110 2.56 -8.58 11.15
CA ILE A 110 1.31 -8.20 11.80
C ILE A 110 0.24 -9.25 11.50
N SER A 111 0.08 -9.67 10.26
CA SER A 111 -0.86 -10.71 9.86
C SER A 111 -0.62 -12.02 10.63
N THR A 112 0.63 -12.50 10.71
CA THR A 112 0.98 -13.70 11.48
C THR A 112 0.61 -13.53 12.97
N SER A 113 0.84 -12.35 13.56
CA SER A 113 0.45 -12.05 14.94
C SER A 113 -1.06 -12.05 15.14
N LEU A 114 -1.82 -11.50 14.19
CA LEU A 114 -3.29 -11.49 14.23
C LEU A 114 -3.87 -12.90 14.11
N HIS A 115 -3.27 -13.76 13.29
CA HIS A 115 -3.62 -15.18 13.25
C HIS A 115 -3.35 -15.89 14.57
N ALA A 116 -2.19 -15.66 15.18
CA ALA A 116 -1.82 -16.27 16.46
C ALA A 116 -2.74 -15.84 17.60
N SER A 117 -3.18 -14.58 17.61
CA SER A 117 -4.11 -14.04 18.62
C SER A 117 -5.59 -14.23 18.27
N ASN A 118 -5.91 -14.78 17.08
CA ASN A 118 -7.25 -14.91 16.54
C ASN A 118 -8.03 -13.59 16.55
N THR A 119 -7.36 -12.49 16.21
CA THR A 119 -7.93 -11.13 16.17
C THR A 119 -7.87 -10.57 14.76
N PHE A 120 -8.58 -9.46 14.54
CA PHE A 120 -8.59 -8.69 13.30
C PHE A 120 -8.11 -7.28 13.56
N MET A 121 -7.59 -6.63 12.52
CA MET A 121 -7.17 -5.24 12.52
C MET A 121 -7.77 -4.56 11.30
N THR A 122 -8.13 -3.29 11.41
CA THR A 122 -8.54 -2.49 10.24
C THR A 122 -7.32 -1.95 9.49
N LYS A 123 -7.50 -1.67 8.18
CA LYS A 123 -6.46 -0.99 7.38
C LYS A 123 -6.06 0.36 7.99
N LYS A 124 -7.02 1.07 8.63
CA LYS A 124 -6.77 2.32 9.33
C LYS A 124 -5.86 2.12 10.55
N GLU A 125 -6.18 1.17 11.41
CA GLU A 125 -5.37 0.82 12.58
C GLU A 125 -3.97 0.35 12.19
N LEU A 126 -3.85 -0.41 11.10
CA LEU A 126 -2.57 -0.81 10.54
C LEU A 126 -1.68 0.40 10.26
N TYR A 127 -2.21 1.41 9.58
CA TYR A 127 -1.49 2.65 9.29
C TYR A 127 -1.17 3.43 10.58
N GLU A 128 -2.16 3.69 11.43
CA GLU A 128 -2.01 4.50 12.64
C GLU A 128 -0.99 3.90 13.62
N SER A 129 -0.96 2.59 13.74
CA SER A 129 0.02 1.88 14.59
C SER A 129 1.43 1.83 13.98
N ASN A 130 1.59 2.10 12.69
CA ASN A 130 2.85 1.93 11.97
C ASN A 130 3.25 3.15 11.11
N THR A 131 2.94 4.36 11.56
CA THR A 131 3.22 5.63 10.85
C THR A 131 4.71 5.85 10.52
N LYS A 132 5.62 5.22 11.28
CA LYS A 132 7.07 5.26 11.00
C LYS A 132 7.46 4.42 9.77
N VAL A 133 6.66 3.42 9.42
CA VAL A 133 6.90 2.50 8.30
C VAL A 133 6.15 2.97 7.05
N PHE A 134 4.91 3.40 7.22
CA PHE A 134 4.06 3.85 6.13
C PHE A 134 4.01 5.38 6.06
N PRO A 135 4.31 5.98 4.90
CA PRO A 135 4.26 7.44 4.75
C PRO A 135 2.84 8.00 4.74
N ASN A 136 1.87 7.19 4.33
CA ASN A 136 0.44 7.50 4.28
C ASN A 136 -0.39 6.21 4.28
N ARG A 137 -1.70 6.33 4.48
CA ARG A 137 -2.66 5.23 4.49
C ARG A 137 -2.68 4.46 3.16
N ARG A 138 -2.63 5.17 2.04
CA ARG A 138 -2.61 4.56 0.70
C ARG A 138 -1.43 3.60 0.51
N ALA A 139 -0.26 3.92 1.07
CA ALA A 139 0.90 3.03 1.01
C ALA A 139 0.71 1.75 1.85
N ALA A 140 -0.01 1.82 2.97
CA ALA A 140 -0.37 0.66 3.78
C ALA A 140 -1.39 -0.22 3.05
N ASN A 141 -2.47 0.37 2.53
CA ASN A 141 -3.50 -0.32 1.76
C ASN A 141 -2.89 -1.05 0.55
N LYS A 142 -2.06 -0.35 -0.22
CA LYS A 142 -1.39 -0.95 -1.37
C LYS A 142 -0.58 -2.19 -1.02
N VAL A 143 0.14 -2.20 0.10
CA VAL A 143 0.93 -3.37 0.52
C VAL A 143 0.04 -4.54 0.88
N VAL A 144 -1.10 -4.30 1.55
CA VAL A 144 -2.11 -5.33 1.85
C VAL A 144 -2.64 -5.93 0.54
N ASP A 145 -3.05 -5.10 -0.40
CA ASP A 145 -3.60 -5.54 -1.68
C ASP A 145 -2.56 -6.31 -2.53
N ASP A 146 -1.31 -5.84 -2.53
CA ASP A 146 -0.21 -6.53 -3.23
C ASP A 146 0.04 -7.93 -2.62
N LEU A 147 -0.02 -8.07 -1.28
CA LEU A 147 0.13 -9.37 -0.61
C LEU A 147 -1.06 -10.29 -0.87
N CYS A 148 -2.29 -9.76 -0.88
CA CYS A 148 -3.48 -10.51 -1.26
C CYS A 148 -3.33 -11.08 -2.67
N LYS A 149 -2.90 -10.26 -3.63
CA LYS A 149 -2.64 -10.68 -5.01
C LYS A 149 -1.51 -11.71 -5.09
N LYS A 150 -0.43 -11.51 -4.33
CA LYS A 150 0.72 -12.42 -4.32
C LYS A 150 0.36 -13.81 -3.84
N PHE A 151 -0.43 -13.91 -2.79
CA PHE A 151 -0.79 -15.17 -2.17
C PHE A 151 -2.12 -15.73 -2.68
N GLU A 152 -2.82 -14.99 -3.55
CA GLU A 152 -4.13 -15.34 -4.07
C GLU A 152 -5.14 -15.56 -2.93
N ILE A 153 -5.21 -14.60 -2.01
CA ILE A 153 -6.06 -14.63 -0.83
C ILE A 153 -6.88 -13.33 -0.72
N LEU A 154 -7.96 -13.38 0.04
CA LEU A 154 -8.79 -12.22 0.34
C LEU A 154 -8.17 -11.37 1.47
N PRO A 155 -8.42 -10.05 1.51
CA PRO A 155 -7.94 -9.17 2.59
C PRO A 155 -8.32 -9.66 3.99
N GLY A 156 -9.55 -10.18 4.17
CA GLY A 156 -10.00 -10.76 5.42
C GLY A 156 -9.20 -11.98 5.88
N GLN A 157 -8.58 -12.70 4.95
CA GLN A 157 -7.72 -13.84 5.27
C GLN A 157 -6.32 -13.44 5.75
N LEU A 158 -5.90 -12.18 5.51
CA LEU A 158 -4.75 -11.58 6.20
C LEU A 158 -5.11 -11.10 7.61
N ARG A 159 -6.36 -11.21 8.04
CA ARG A 159 -6.90 -10.62 9.26
C ARG A 159 -6.83 -9.08 9.28
N ILE A 160 -6.66 -8.46 8.11
CA ILE A 160 -6.65 -7.00 7.93
C ILE A 160 -7.83 -6.65 7.05
N VAL A 161 -8.83 -6.00 7.64
CA VAL A 161 -10.10 -5.71 6.98
C VAL A 161 -10.26 -4.22 6.67
N GLY A 162 -11.02 -3.90 5.63
CA GLY A 162 -11.51 -2.54 5.40
C GLY A 162 -12.43 -2.09 6.52
N ILE A 163 -12.71 -0.80 6.62
CA ILE A 163 -13.79 -0.31 7.48
C ILE A 163 -15.06 -0.64 6.73
N PHE A 164 -15.88 -1.55 7.28
CA PHE A 164 -17.26 -1.65 6.84
C PHE A 164 -18.00 -0.42 7.37
N PRO A 165 -18.77 0.26 6.51
CA PRO A 165 -19.60 1.39 6.94
C PRO A 165 -20.69 0.96 7.92
#